data_101c7b7a5bba929dd2454b8f723f3d6b
#
_entry.id   101c7b7a5bba929dd2454b8f723f3d6b
#
_cell.length_a   1.000
_cell.length_b   1.000
_cell.length_c   1.000
_cell.angle_alpha   90.00
_cell.angle_beta   90.00
_cell.angle_gamma   90.00
#
_symmetry.space_group_name_H-M   'P 1'
#
loop_
_entity.id
_entity.type
_entity.pdbx_description
1 polymer ?
#
loop_
_entity_poly.entity_id
_entity_poly.type
_entity_poly.pdbx_seq_one_letter_code
_entity_poly.pdbx_strand_id
1 'polypeptide(L)'
;CDYCSCLQSSSDYTLTVESSAAAAVPGATTYKFYVNMLDPTDRMSAVFGNNEMALDISVPDGAFSSSFNASWSAAGINPAFLPFFPDMGDDTYATIGLTGPAASSGIAGAADPSIVEDDAQPITPFFIANGSTHLLSNTLTGSSYYVLNTAANGLPDADLRVLVMQITTTGSVSGTINYQVFPLGVGANQVQASVDFDGAGDFGGGASSPACGCTC
;
A
#
# COMPACT_ATOMS: atom_id res chain seq x y z
N CYS A 1 -6.54 -28.98 -27.69
CA CYS A 1 -6.20 -27.63 -27.19
C CYS A 1 -6.70 -27.49 -25.77
N ASP A 2 -5.90 -27.89 -24.83
CA ASP A 2 -6.29 -27.86 -23.42
C ASP A 2 -5.69 -26.62 -22.77
N TYR A 3 -6.58 -25.74 -22.30
CA TYR A 3 -6.32 -24.61 -21.40
C TYR A 3 -5.37 -23.51 -21.93
N CYS A 4 -5.93 -22.53 -22.60
CA CYS A 4 -5.33 -21.19 -22.63
C CYS A 4 -5.80 -20.44 -21.36
N SER A 5 -5.01 -20.41 -20.32
CA SER A 5 -5.21 -19.47 -19.22
C SER A 5 -4.61 -18.13 -19.65
N CYS A 6 -5.44 -17.21 -20.09
CA CYS A 6 -5.06 -15.82 -20.19
C CYS A 6 -5.02 -15.30 -18.74
N LEU A 7 -3.83 -15.13 -18.18
CA LEU A 7 -3.67 -14.32 -16.98
C LEU A 7 -3.99 -12.89 -17.37
N GLN A 8 -5.25 -12.51 -17.17
CA GLN A 8 -5.72 -11.15 -17.32
C GLN A 8 -5.33 -10.39 -16.07
N SER A 9 -4.20 -9.70 -16.10
CA SER A 9 -3.79 -8.77 -15.07
C SER A 9 -4.10 -7.32 -15.44
N SER A 10 -5.32 -7.05 -15.90
CA SER A 10 -5.83 -5.67 -15.90
C SER A 10 -6.96 -5.62 -14.89
N SER A 11 -6.63 -5.31 -13.64
CA SER A 11 -7.64 -4.91 -12.67
C SER A 11 -8.11 -3.50 -13.02
N ASP A 12 -9.42 -3.27 -12.98
CA ASP A 12 -10.00 -1.91 -13.08
C ASP A 12 -9.66 -1.08 -11.84
N TYR A 13 -9.18 -1.71 -10.77
CA TYR A 13 -8.66 -1.06 -9.58
C TYR A 13 -7.24 -0.56 -9.85
N THR A 14 -7.04 0.74 -9.86
CA THR A 14 -5.79 1.41 -10.23
C THR A 14 -5.06 1.95 -9.00
N LEU A 15 -3.82 2.39 -9.19
CA LEU A 15 -2.98 3.01 -8.17
C LEU A 15 -2.75 4.47 -8.53
N THR A 16 -2.97 5.38 -7.58
CA THR A 16 -2.49 6.75 -7.64
C THR A 16 -1.38 6.95 -6.61
N VAL A 17 -0.24 7.46 -7.05
CA VAL A 17 0.85 7.87 -6.17
C VAL A 17 0.92 9.39 -6.19
N GLU A 18 0.52 10.03 -5.09
CA GLU A 18 0.66 11.48 -4.91
C GLU A 18 2.01 11.83 -4.30
N SER A 19 2.57 12.97 -4.67
CA SER A 19 3.80 13.48 -4.07
C SER A 19 3.62 14.90 -3.56
N SER A 20 4.24 15.19 -2.43
CA SER A 20 4.33 16.54 -1.86
C SER A 20 5.67 16.72 -1.18
N ALA A 21 6.13 17.98 -1.04
CA ALA A 21 7.29 18.24 -0.19
C ALA A 21 6.99 17.77 1.24
N ALA A 22 7.95 17.08 1.87
CA ALA A 22 7.85 16.72 3.28
C ALA A 22 7.75 17.99 4.14
N ALA A 23 6.91 17.97 5.17
CA ALA A 23 6.62 19.15 5.97
C ALA A 23 7.76 19.51 6.93
N ALA A 24 8.43 18.49 7.48
CA ALA A 24 9.44 18.64 8.53
C ALA A 24 10.81 18.03 8.18
N VAL A 25 10.90 17.23 7.10
CA VAL A 25 12.16 16.62 6.63
C VAL A 25 12.70 17.40 5.44
N PRO A 26 13.73 18.25 5.62
CA PRO A 26 14.22 19.13 4.57
C PRO A 26 14.71 18.39 3.33
N GLY A 27 14.25 18.81 2.15
CA GLY A 27 14.67 18.24 0.88
C GLY A 27 14.04 16.89 0.53
N ALA A 28 13.21 16.34 1.42
CA ALA A 28 12.50 15.09 1.15
C ALA A 28 11.14 15.34 0.49
N THR A 29 10.67 14.31 -0.21
CA THR A 29 9.34 14.19 -0.81
C THR A 29 8.58 13.07 -0.11
N THR A 30 7.34 13.34 0.27
CA THR A 30 6.41 12.34 0.80
C THR A 30 5.53 11.85 -0.35
N TYR A 31 5.54 10.54 -0.56
CA TYR A 31 4.73 9.81 -1.53
C TYR A 31 3.61 9.08 -0.80
N LYS A 32 2.37 9.29 -1.23
CA LYS A 32 1.18 8.61 -0.70
C LYS A 32 0.57 7.73 -1.77
N PHE A 33 0.38 6.47 -1.44
CA PHE A 33 -0.11 5.43 -2.34
C PHE A 33 -1.59 5.19 -2.07
N TYR A 34 -2.43 5.44 -3.07
CA TYR A 34 -3.87 5.27 -3.01
C TYR A 34 -4.33 4.20 -4.00
N VAL A 35 -5.11 3.24 -3.53
CA VAL A 35 -5.84 2.32 -4.40
C VAL A 35 -7.17 2.97 -4.75
N ASN A 36 -7.41 3.14 -6.06
CA ASN A 36 -8.65 3.71 -6.58
C ASN A 36 -9.73 2.63 -6.66
N MET A 37 -10.88 2.92 -6.08
CA MET A 37 -12.04 2.05 -6.02
C MET A 37 -13.05 2.43 -7.11
N LEU A 38 -13.93 1.49 -7.46
CA LEU A 38 -14.95 1.67 -8.50
C LEU A 38 -16.31 2.02 -7.90
N ASP A 39 -16.55 1.59 -6.67
CA ASP A 39 -17.81 1.77 -5.96
C ASP A 39 -17.54 2.19 -4.49
N PRO A 40 -18.37 3.07 -3.91
CA PRO A 40 -18.18 3.49 -2.51
C PRO A 40 -18.38 2.37 -1.48
N THR A 41 -18.88 1.21 -1.90
CA THR A 41 -19.02 0.02 -1.06
C THR A 41 -17.92 -1.02 -1.25
N ASP A 42 -16.99 -0.79 -2.19
CA ASP A 42 -15.78 -1.60 -2.32
C ASP A 42 -14.94 -1.53 -1.04
N ARG A 43 -14.18 -2.60 -0.76
CA ARG A 43 -13.36 -2.63 0.44
C ARG A 43 -11.93 -3.02 0.11
N MET A 44 -11.00 -2.14 0.46
CA MET A 44 -9.59 -2.47 0.53
C MET A 44 -9.36 -3.47 1.66
N SER A 45 -8.70 -4.58 1.35
CA SER A 45 -8.44 -5.63 2.32
C SER A 45 -6.97 -5.72 2.71
N ALA A 46 -6.08 -5.83 1.74
CA ALA A 46 -4.68 -6.12 2.00
C ALA A 46 -3.74 -5.55 0.95
N VAL A 47 -2.51 -5.24 1.36
CA VAL A 47 -1.34 -5.18 0.50
C VAL A 47 -0.50 -6.41 0.81
N PHE A 48 0.01 -7.09 -0.22
CA PHE A 48 0.67 -8.38 -0.05
C PHE A 48 1.79 -8.60 -1.07
N GLY A 49 2.66 -9.55 -0.76
CA GLY A 49 3.66 -10.08 -1.69
C GLY A 49 3.90 -11.56 -1.44
N ASN A 50 4.15 -12.32 -2.50
CA ASN A 50 4.52 -13.73 -2.46
C ASN A 50 5.35 -14.10 -3.70
N ASN A 51 5.65 -15.38 -3.88
CA ASN A 51 6.46 -15.86 -5.00
C ASN A 51 5.79 -15.78 -6.38
N GLU A 52 4.47 -15.57 -6.44
CA GLU A 52 3.72 -15.41 -7.69
C GLU A 52 3.48 -13.95 -8.04
N MET A 53 3.27 -13.12 -7.00
CA MET A 53 3.05 -11.68 -7.09
C MET A 53 3.99 -11.00 -6.10
N ALA A 54 5.21 -10.68 -6.54
CA ALA A 54 6.20 -10.05 -5.68
C ALA A 54 5.77 -8.62 -5.33
N LEU A 55 5.80 -8.28 -4.03
CA LEU A 55 5.84 -6.90 -3.58
C LEU A 55 7.30 -6.47 -3.63
N ASP A 56 7.60 -5.48 -4.45
CA ASP A 56 8.98 -5.05 -4.71
C ASP A 56 9.02 -3.52 -4.89
N ILE A 57 9.44 -2.79 -3.86
CA ILE A 57 9.50 -1.33 -3.89
C ILE A 57 10.93 -0.88 -3.58
N SER A 58 11.52 -0.15 -4.50
CA SER A 58 12.84 0.43 -4.41
C SER A 58 12.79 1.89 -3.96
N VAL A 59 13.60 2.24 -2.98
CA VAL A 59 13.80 3.60 -2.45
C VAL A 59 15.31 3.85 -2.35
N PRO A 60 16.02 4.12 -3.46
CA PRO A 60 17.48 4.10 -3.52
C PRO A 60 18.17 5.01 -2.51
N ASP A 61 17.59 6.18 -2.21
CA ASP A 61 18.16 7.14 -1.25
C ASP A 61 17.69 6.91 0.20
N GLY A 62 16.97 5.81 0.43
CA GLY A 62 16.47 5.39 1.73
C GLY A 62 15.15 6.05 2.13
N ALA A 63 14.29 5.26 2.75
CA ALA A 63 13.04 5.71 3.34
C ALA A 63 13.31 6.40 4.69
N PHE A 64 12.68 7.55 4.91
CA PHE A 64 12.72 8.24 6.20
C PHE A 64 11.80 7.53 7.20
N SER A 65 12.33 7.23 8.38
CA SER A 65 11.54 6.75 9.51
C SER A 65 11.82 7.62 10.73
N SER A 66 10.75 8.20 11.30
CA SER A 66 10.84 9.05 12.48
C SER A 66 11.19 8.22 13.72
N SER A 67 12.16 8.68 14.49
CA SER A 67 12.53 8.05 15.76
C SER A 67 11.41 8.09 16.82
N PHE A 68 10.38 8.87 16.59
CA PHE A 68 9.22 9.00 17.47
C PHE A 68 8.07 8.06 17.10
N ASN A 69 8.16 7.36 15.97
CA ASN A 69 7.27 6.27 15.63
C ASN A 69 8.02 4.93 15.61
N ALA A 70 7.77 4.09 16.60
CA ALA A 70 8.32 2.72 16.63
C ALA A 70 7.41 1.69 15.96
N SER A 71 6.27 2.11 15.40
CA SER A 71 5.33 1.23 14.69
C SER A 71 5.66 1.18 13.21
N TRP A 72 5.44 0.03 12.59
CA TRP A 72 5.52 -0.15 11.14
C TRP A 72 4.33 0.47 10.39
N SER A 73 3.28 0.87 11.11
CA SER A 73 2.03 1.36 10.54
C SER A 73 1.65 2.74 11.06
N ALA A 74 0.67 3.36 10.40
CA ALA A 74 0.07 4.63 10.82
C ALA A 74 -0.44 4.62 12.26
N ALA A 75 -0.69 3.45 12.85
CA ALA A 75 -1.13 3.33 14.25
C ALA A 75 -0.15 3.97 15.26
N GLY A 76 1.12 4.14 14.89
CA GLY A 76 2.10 4.82 15.73
C GLY A 76 2.09 6.35 15.62
N ILE A 77 1.40 6.92 14.64
CA ILE A 77 1.35 8.38 14.41
C ILE A 77 0.30 9.01 15.31
N ASN A 78 0.66 9.31 16.55
CA ASN A 78 -0.27 9.92 17.49
C ASN A 78 -0.46 11.43 17.18
N PRO A 79 -1.68 11.87 16.80
CA PRO A 79 -1.96 13.26 16.44
C PRO A 79 -1.60 14.27 17.54
N ALA A 80 -1.67 13.87 18.80
CA ALA A 80 -1.33 14.74 19.95
C ALA A 80 0.15 15.11 20.00
N PHE A 81 1.02 14.33 19.37
CA PHE A 81 2.47 14.57 19.36
C PHE A 81 2.96 15.32 18.13
N LEU A 82 2.19 15.38 17.04
CA LEU A 82 2.57 16.06 15.80
C LEU A 82 2.99 17.54 16.00
N PRO A 83 2.37 18.33 16.89
CA PRO A 83 2.81 19.71 17.16
C PRO A 83 4.21 19.79 17.80
N PHE A 84 4.68 18.74 18.43
CA PHE A 84 5.98 18.68 19.12
C PHE A 84 7.04 17.92 18.31
N PHE A 85 6.59 16.95 17.52
CA PHE A 85 7.41 16.08 16.67
C PHE A 85 6.81 16.05 15.27
N PRO A 86 6.91 17.14 14.51
CA PRO A 86 6.24 17.25 13.21
C PRO A 86 6.77 16.27 12.16
N ASP A 87 8.00 15.78 12.32
CA ASP A 87 8.61 14.75 11.47
C ASP A 87 7.89 13.40 11.52
N MET A 88 7.10 13.12 12.57
CA MET A 88 6.20 11.97 12.59
C MET A 88 5.14 12.02 11.48
N GLY A 89 4.75 13.21 11.02
CA GLY A 89 3.82 13.38 9.92
C GLY A 89 4.41 12.97 8.56
N ASP A 90 5.73 13.05 8.44
CA ASP A 90 6.49 12.66 7.24
C ASP A 90 7.01 11.22 7.33
N ASP A 91 6.65 10.46 8.34
CA ASP A 91 7.13 9.09 8.56
C ASP A 91 6.74 8.14 7.42
N THR A 92 7.56 7.11 7.20
CA THR A 92 7.26 6.01 6.29
C THR A 92 6.47 4.94 7.03
N TYR A 93 5.25 4.63 6.58
CA TYR A 93 4.38 3.65 7.23
C TYR A 93 3.45 2.93 6.26
N ALA A 94 3.05 1.72 6.64
CA ALA A 94 1.94 1.01 6.01
C ALA A 94 0.60 1.41 6.65
N THR A 95 -0.48 1.33 5.89
CA THR A 95 -1.83 1.61 6.40
C THR A 95 -2.90 1.01 5.50
N ILE A 96 -4.13 1.00 5.99
CA ILE A 96 -5.34 0.84 5.18
C ILE A 96 -6.30 1.97 5.60
N GLY A 97 -6.43 3.00 4.76
CA GLY A 97 -7.38 4.10 4.90
C GLY A 97 -7.16 5.06 6.09
N LEU A 98 -6.03 4.96 6.80
CA LEU A 98 -5.75 5.76 7.99
C LEU A 98 -4.43 6.51 7.87
N THR A 99 -4.34 7.69 8.50
CA THR A 99 -3.10 8.48 8.65
C THR A 99 -2.61 8.54 10.10
N GLY A 100 -3.23 7.76 10.98
CA GLY A 100 -2.95 7.67 12.41
C GLY A 100 -3.68 6.48 13.02
N PRO A 101 -3.67 6.34 14.38
CA PRO A 101 -4.36 5.24 15.06
C PRO A 101 -5.87 5.22 14.77
N ALA A 102 -6.44 4.03 14.60
CA ALA A 102 -7.88 3.85 14.41
C ALA A 102 -8.71 4.50 15.51
N ALA A 103 -8.23 4.42 16.76
CA ALA A 103 -8.90 5.01 17.91
C ALA A 103 -9.04 6.54 17.86
N SER A 104 -8.18 7.24 17.12
CA SER A 104 -8.20 8.69 16.94
C SER A 104 -8.69 9.15 15.58
N SER A 105 -9.06 8.22 14.68
CA SER A 105 -9.47 8.52 13.31
C SER A 105 -10.83 9.21 13.19
N GLY A 106 -11.69 9.08 14.22
CA GLY A 106 -13.08 9.51 14.15
C GLY A 106 -14.00 8.60 13.32
N ILE A 107 -13.46 7.54 12.72
CA ILE A 107 -14.22 6.58 11.90
C ILE A 107 -14.73 5.45 12.80
N ALA A 108 -16.03 5.39 13.02
CA ALA A 108 -16.63 4.32 13.81
C ALA A 108 -16.43 2.96 13.11
N GLY A 109 -15.85 2.00 13.84
CA GLY A 109 -15.55 0.67 13.29
C GLY A 109 -14.24 0.59 12.51
N ALA A 110 -13.40 1.63 12.55
CA ALA A 110 -12.04 1.55 12.04
C ALA A 110 -11.18 0.59 12.87
N ALA A 111 -10.20 -0.03 12.22
CA ALA A 111 -9.22 -0.93 12.85
C ALA A 111 -7.81 -0.63 12.34
N ASP A 112 -6.83 -0.68 13.24
CA ASP A 112 -5.43 -0.65 12.86
C ASP A 112 -5.09 -1.90 12.03
N PRO A 113 -4.21 -1.80 11.01
CA PRO A 113 -3.88 -2.96 10.20
C PRO A 113 -3.11 -4.01 11.01
N SER A 114 -3.38 -5.27 10.71
CA SER A 114 -2.61 -6.42 11.17
C SER A 114 -1.56 -6.79 10.14
N ILE A 115 -0.49 -7.47 10.56
CA ILE A 115 0.57 -7.95 9.67
C ILE A 115 0.78 -9.45 9.85
N VAL A 116 1.05 -10.11 8.74
CA VAL A 116 1.62 -11.47 8.68
C VAL A 116 2.82 -11.39 7.77
N GLU A 117 3.96 -11.91 8.20
CA GLU A 117 5.19 -11.85 7.42
C GLU A 117 6.00 -13.14 7.53
N ASP A 118 6.77 -13.42 6.48
CA ASP A 118 7.73 -14.53 6.48
C ASP A 118 8.95 -14.14 7.32
N ASP A 119 9.29 -14.96 8.31
CA ASP A 119 10.46 -14.75 9.17
C ASP A 119 11.77 -14.63 8.37
N ALA A 120 11.85 -15.27 7.20
CA ALA A 120 13.03 -15.20 6.34
C ALA A 120 13.11 -13.90 5.53
N GLN A 121 11.98 -13.20 5.34
CA GLN A 121 11.89 -11.96 4.58
C GLN A 121 10.80 -11.04 5.16
N PRO A 122 11.01 -10.54 6.40
CA PRO A 122 10.04 -9.67 7.05
C PRO A 122 9.99 -8.29 6.37
N ILE A 123 8.80 -7.72 6.24
CA ILE A 123 8.59 -6.39 5.67
C ILE A 123 8.57 -5.28 6.73
N THR A 124 8.31 -5.61 7.99
CA THR A 124 8.30 -4.65 9.11
C THR A 124 9.57 -3.79 9.17
N PRO A 125 10.80 -4.35 9.00
CA PRO A 125 12.03 -3.56 9.09
C PRO A 125 12.12 -2.40 8.10
N PHE A 126 11.47 -2.52 6.93
CA PHE A 126 11.44 -1.43 5.95
C PHE A 126 10.82 -0.17 6.53
N PHE A 127 9.75 -0.29 7.29
CA PHE A 127 8.99 0.83 7.83
C PHE A 127 9.60 1.43 9.10
N ILE A 128 10.34 0.65 9.90
CA ILE A 128 10.86 1.12 11.19
C ILE A 128 12.34 1.50 11.16
N ALA A 129 13.08 1.06 10.15
CA ALA A 129 14.51 1.35 10.05
C ALA A 129 14.75 2.53 9.11
N ASN A 130 15.18 3.67 9.66
CA ASN A 130 15.54 4.85 8.87
C ASN A 130 16.64 4.52 7.85
N GLY A 131 16.44 4.93 6.59
CA GLY A 131 17.36 4.66 5.50
C GLY A 131 17.13 3.30 4.80
N SER A 132 16.04 2.61 5.05
CA SER A 132 15.68 1.38 4.33
C SER A 132 15.49 1.66 2.85
N THR A 133 16.15 0.85 1.99
CA THR A 133 16.18 1.09 0.54
C THR A 133 15.28 0.15 -0.26
N HIS A 134 14.75 -0.90 0.36
CA HIS A 134 14.02 -1.93 -0.39
C HIS A 134 12.95 -2.60 0.49
N LEU A 135 11.70 -2.56 0.03
CA LEU A 135 10.59 -3.34 0.56
C LEU A 135 10.35 -4.52 -0.38
N LEU A 136 10.67 -5.72 0.07
CA LEU A 136 10.58 -6.92 -0.75
C LEU A 136 9.82 -8.03 -0.02
N SER A 137 8.86 -8.64 -0.72
CA SER A 137 8.22 -9.89 -0.30
C SER A 137 7.93 -10.75 -1.53
N ASN A 138 8.75 -11.79 -1.72
CA ASN A 138 8.67 -12.70 -2.88
C ASN A 138 8.90 -14.18 -2.52
N THR A 139 8.77 -14.53 -1.24
CA THR A 139 8.88 -15.91 -0.79
C THR A 139 7.57 -16.67 -0.97
N LEU A 140 7.62 -18.00 -0.86
CA LEU A 140 6.43 -18.85 -0.96
C LEU A 140 5.39 -18.53 0.12
N THR A 141 5.83 -18.24 1.35
CA THR A 141 4.95 -17.81 2.45
C THR A 141 4.44 -16.40 2.22
N GLY A 142 5.33 -15.51 1.79
CA GLY A 142 5.03 -14.11 1.55
C GLY A 142 4.75 -13.29 2.80
N SER A 143 4.34 -12.06 2.59
CA SER A 143 3.96 -11.11 3.65
C SER A 143 2.75 -10.31 3.24
N SER A 144 1.98 -9.85 4.22
CA SER A 144 0.78 -9.04 4.00
C SER A 144 0.47 -8.17 5.20
N TYR A 145 0.05 -6.93 4.97
CA TYR A 145 -0.67 -6.15 5.97
C TYR A 145 -2.11 -5.93 5.51
N TYR A 146 -3.05 -6.02 6.45
CA TYR A 146 -4.45 -6.11 6.10
C TYR A 146 -5.39 -5.61 7.21
N VAL A 147 -6.63 -5.36 6.83
CA VAL A 147 -7.76 -5.21 7.75
C VAL A 147 -8.85 -6.23 7.41
N LEU A 148 -9.64 -6.58 8.40
CA LEU A 148 -10.81 -7.44 8.17
C LEU A 148 -11.86 -6.72 7.31
N ASN A 149 -12.64 -7.47 6.54
CA ASN A 149 -13.71 -6.93 5.68
C ASN A 149 -14.79 -6.13 6.44
N THR A 150 -14.81 -6.22 7.76
CA THR A 150 -15.71 -5.44 8.64
C THR A 150 -15.14 -4.10 9.06
N ALA A 151 -13.85 -3.83 8.84
CA ALA A 151 -13.21 -2.59 9.22
C ALA A 151 -13.69 -1.43 8.34
N ALA A 152 -14.19 -0.35 8.95
CA ALA A 152 -14.79 0.76 8.23
C ALA A 152 -13.76 1.56 7.39
N ASN A 153 -12.50 1.59 7.81
CA ASN A 153 -11.41 2.25 7.08
C ASN A 153 -10.95 1.50 5.82
N GLY A 154 -11.45 0.29 5.56
CA GLY A 154 -11.32 -0.37 4.26
C GLY A 154 -12.23 0.22 3.18
N LEU A 155 -13.25 1.01 3.55
CA LEU A 155 -14.08 1.75 2.60
C LEU A 155 -13.29 2.93 2.01
N PRO A 156 -13.56 3.31 0.74
CA PRO A 156 -12.94 4.47 0.13
C PRO A 156 -13.40 5.79 0.76
N ASP A 157 -12.57 6.81 0.57
CA ASP A 157 -12.90 8.20 0.87
C ASP A 157 -13.89 8.79 -0.17
N ALA A 158 -14.13 10.11 -0.08
CA ALA A 158 -15.05 10.81 -0.99
C ALA A 158 -14.54 10.84 -2.45
N ASP A 159 -13.24 10.65 -2.67
CA ASP A 159 -12.59 10.58 -3.97
C ASP A 159 -12.49 9.14 -4.49
N LEU A 160 -13.21 8.20 -3.86
CA LEU A 160 -13.21 6.78 -4.17
C LEU A 160 -11.82 6.13 -4.09
N ARG A 161 -11.04 6.46 -3.09
CA ARG A 161 -9.69 5.90 -2.92
C ARG A 161 -9.36 5.55 -1.48
N VAL A 162 -8.44 4.62 -1.30
CA VAL A 162 -7.96 4.18 0.02
C VAL A 162 -6.45 4.34 0.08
N LEU A 163 -5.96 5.11 1.06
CA LEU A 163 -4.53 5.22 1.35
C LEU A 163 -4.00 3.87 1.85
N VAL A 164 -2.93 3.36 1.25
CA VAL A 164 -2.35 2.07 1.64
C VAL A 164 -0.92 2.17 2.16
N MET A 165 -0.20 3.22 1.83
CA MET A 165 1.19 3.41 2.25
C MET A 165 1.61 4.88 2.12
N GLN A 166 2.53 5.32 2.97
CA GLN A 166 3.29 6.54 2.84
C GLN A 166 4.78 6.21 2.85
N ILE A 167 5.53 6.81 1.93
CA ILE A 167 7.00 6.73 1.89
C ILE A 167 7.54 8.15 1.78
N THR A 168 8.48 8.52 2.64
CA THR A 168 9.20 9.79 2.55
C THR A 168 10.66 9.52 2.28
N THR A 169 11.21 10.17 1.26
CA THR A 169 12.61 10.02 0.83
C THR A 169 13.13 11.28 0.17
N THR A 170 14.45 11.45 0.13
CA THR A 170 15.10 12.53 -0.63
C THR A 170 15.26 12.19 -2.11
N GLY A 171 14.92 10.96 -2.51
CA GLY A 171 15.07 10.46 -3.86
C GLY A 171 13.75 10.00 -4.50
N SER A 172 13.87 9.05 -5.39
CA SER A 172 12.76 8.44 -6.12
C SER A 172 12.21 7.21 -5.41
N VAL A 173 11.00 6.83 -5.80
CA VAL A 173 10.35 5.55 -5.44
C VAL A 173 9.87 4.87 -6.72
N SER A 174 10.07 3.56 -6.84
CA SER A 174 9.57 2.78 -7.98
C SER A 174 9.39 1.32 -7.59
N GLY A 175 8.66 0.56 -8.38
CA GLY A 175 8.50 -0.88 -8.13
C GLY A 175 7.13 -1.41 -8.47
N THR A 176 6.77 -2.52 -7.83
CA THR A 176 5.50 -3.23 -7.98
C THR A 176 4.81 -3.33 -6.63
N ILE A 177 3.54 -2.95 -6.58
CA ILE A 177 2.67 -3.12 -5.41
C ILE A 177 1.50 -4.04 -5.76
N ASN A 178 1.19 -4.97 -4.85
CA ASN A 178 0.04 -5.85 -5.01
C ASN A 178 -0.97 -5.59 -3.90
N TYR A 179 -2.25 -5.57 -4.26
CA TYR A 179 -3.32 -5.33 -3.31
C TYR A 179 -4.56 -6.16 -3.60
N GLN A 180 -5.36 -6.36 -2.56
CA GLN A 180 -6.59 -7.12 -2.61
C GLN A 180 -7.78 -6.23 -2.26
N VAL A 181 -8.80 -6.26 -3.13
CA VAL A 181 -10.06 -5.55 -2.97
C VAL A 181 -11.22 -6.54 -2.94
N PHE A 182 -12.22 -6.26 -2.14
CA PHE A 182 -13.51 -6.94 -2.15
C PHE A 182 -14.54 -6.05 -2.82
N PRO A 183 -14.87 -6.27 -4.12
CA PRO A 183 -15.90 -5.55 -4.83
C PRO A 183 -17.23 -5.59 -4.08
N LEU A 184 -17.86 -4.43 -3.90
CA LEU A 184 -19.09 -4.25 -3.14
C LEU A 184 -19.06 -4.86 -1.72
N GLY A 185 -17.88 -4.98 -1.14
CA GLY A 185 -17.67 -5.61 0.16
C GLY A 185 -17.85 -7.13 0.18
N VAL A 186 -17.96 -7.79 -0.97
CA VAL A 186 -18.21 -9.25 -1.07
C VAL A 186 -16.89 -10.00 -1.15
N GLY A 187 -16.46 -10.61 -0.04
CA GLY A 187 -15.17 -11.33 0.05
C GLY A 187 -15.03 -12.50 -0.94
N ALA A 188 -16.11 -13.15 -1.34
CA ALA A 188 -16.08 -14.23 -2.33
C ALA A 188 -15.73 -13.74 -3.74
N ASN A 189 -15.87 -12.44 -4.01
CA ASN A 189 -15.57 -11.81 -5.29
C ASN A 189 -14.23 -11.07 -5.26
N GLN A 190 -13.31 -11.47 -4.37
CA GLN A 190 -12.01 -10.80 -4.21
C GLN A 190 -11.30 -10.61 -5.56
N VAL A 191 -10.70 -9.44 -5.72
CA VAL A 191 -9.82 -9.10 -6.83
C VAL A 191 -8.43 -8.83 -6.27
N GLN A 192 -7.43 -9.46 -6.84
CA GLN A 192 -6.02 -9.18 -6.58
C GLN A 192 -5.44 -8.45 -7.80
N ALA A 193 -4.79 -7.35 -7.55
CA ALA A 193 -4.15 -6.53 -8.57
C ALA A 193 -2.67 -6.40 -8.30
N SER A 194 -1.88 -6.36 -9.37
CA SER A 194 -0.45 -6.05 -9.36
C SER A 194 -0.21 -4.85 -10.25
N VAL A 195 0.43 -3.81 -9.74
CA VAL A 195 0.63 -2.55 -10.45
C VAL A 195 2.07 -2.10 -10.32
N ASP A 196 2.71 -1.89 -11.47
CA ASP A 196 4.03 -1.27 -11.55
C ASP A 196 3.88 0.25 -11.50
N PHE A 197 4.80 0.93 -10.81
CA PHE A 197 4.81 2.38 -10.69
C PHE A 197 6.25 2.93 -10.73
N ASP A 198 6.38 4.18 -11.14
CA ASP A 198 7.65 4.92 -11.16
C ASP A 198 7.37 6.39 -10.78
N GLY A 199 7.71 6.74 -9.54
CA GLY A 199 7.44 8.05 -8.95
C GLY A 199 5.96 8.32 -8.71
N ALA A 200 5.57 9.61 -8.81
CA ALA A 200 4.19 10.05 -8.67
C ALA A 200 3.43 9.95 -10.00
N GLY A 201 2.15 9.58 -9.95
CA GLY A 201 1.30 9.44 -11.12
C GLY A 201 0.13 8.51 -10.89
N ASP A 202 -0.59 8.21 -11.97
CA ASP A 202 -1.66 7.22 -12.01
C ASP A 202 -1.17 5.99 -12.78
N PHE A 203 -1.30 4.82 -12.18
CA PHE A 203 -0.77 3.56 -12.69
C PHE A 203 -1.83 2.46 -12.70
N GLY A 204 -1.70 1.50 -13.62
CA GLY A 204 -2.70 0.46 -13.86
C GLY A 204 -3.81 0.95 -14.81
N GLY A 205 -4.87 0.14 -15.00
CA GLY A 205 -6.01 0.52 -15.85
C GLY A 205 -5.74 0.48 -17.36
N GLY A 206 -4.55 0.10 -17.76
CA GLY A 206 -4.26 -0.12 -19.18
C GLY A 206 -4.97 -1.39 -19.66
N ALA A 207 -5.86 -1.26 -20.67
CA ALA A 207 -6.29 -2.41 -21.44
C ALA A 207 -5.06 -2.99 -22.14
N SER A 208 -4.35 -3.93 -21.50
CA SER A 208 -3.43 -4.78 -22.21
C SER A 208 -4.30 -5.63 -23.12
N SER A 209 -4.25 -5.31 -24.42
CA SER A 209 -4.78 -6.20 -25.44
C SER A 209 -4.20 -7.59 -25.17
N PRO A 210 -4.99 -8.61 -24.89
CA PRO A 210 -4.45 -9.93 -24.65
C PRO A 210 -3.77 -10.40 -25.94
N ALA A 211 -2.45 -10.41 -25.97
CA ALA A 211 -1.76 -11.22 -26.94
C ALA A 211 -1.95 -12.69 -26.55
N CYS A 212 -3.18 -13.17 -26.62
CA CYS A 212 -3.49 -14.59 -26.55
C CYS A 212 -3.08 -15.21 -27.89
N GLY A 213 -1.80 -15.46 -28.05
CA GLY A 213 -1.29 -16.27 -29.15
C GLY A 213 -1.54 -17.75 -28.87
N CYS A 214 -2.75 -18.25 -29.13
CA CYS A 214 -2.97 -19.68 -29.29
C CYS A 214 -2.60 -20.06 -30.73
N THR A 215 -1.40 -20.57 -30.96
CA THR A 215 -1.08 -21.32 -32.18
C THR A 215 -1.46 -22.78 -31.93
N CYS A 216 -2.49 -23.25 -32.62
CA CYS A 216 -2.76 -24.68 -32.79
C CYS A 216 -1.84 -25.28 -33.81
#